data_1110488050550e8777ee3c4151f2d60f
#
_entry.id   1110488050550e8777ee3c4151f2d60f
#
_cell.length_a   1.000
_cell.length_b   1.000
_cell.length_c   1.000
_cell.angle_alpha   90.00
_cell.angle_beta   90.00
_cell.angle_gamma   90.00
#
_symmetry.space_group_name_H-M   'P 1'
#
loop_
_entity.id
_entity.type
_entity.pdbx_description
1 polymer ?
#
loop_
_entity_poly.entity_id
_entity_poly.type
_entity_poly.pdbx_seq_one_letter_code
_entity_poly.pdbx_strand_id
1 'polypeptide(L)'
;ISVSVSFIFLFVLFGAILDTAGGGKYFLNLAFALVGRMRGGPAKAAILASGLTGMISGSSVANTVTTGTFTIPIMKKTGLPAIKAGAVEVAASVNGQIMPPIMGAAAFVMAELLGIPYFTVVTHAFLPAVISYIALFYISHLESLKLNIKGLPEKEVPNLKKTFFGGIHFLIPIFILIYLLLFQRWTAAS
;
A
#
# COMPACT_ATOMS: atom_id res chain seq x y z
N ILE A 1 16.03 -21.51 -8.27
CA ILE A 1 15.20 -20.85 -9.34
C ILE A 1 13.74 -21.33 -9.28
N SER A 2 13.48 -22.65 -9.13
CA SER A 2 12.08 -23.14 -9.14
C SER A 2 11.29 -22.71 -7.90
N VAL A 3 11.92 -22.60 -6.74
CA VAL A 3 11.27 -22.21 -5.46
C VAL A 3 10.84 -20.75 -5.53
N SER A 4 11.72 -19.83 -5.93
CA SER A 4 11.39 -18.39 -6.05
C SER A 4 10.27 -18.14 -7.06
N VAL A 5 10.24 -18.87 -8.18
CA VAL A 5 9.17 -18.73 -9.18
C VAL A 5 7.82 -19.14 -8.59
N SER A 6 7.77 -20.27 -7.86
CA SER A 6 6.52 -20.73 -7.22
C SER A 6 6.04 -19.75 -6.15
N PHE A 7 6.92 -19.21 -5.34
CA PHE A 7 6.58 -18.21 -4.32
C PHE A 7 6.05 -16.93 -4.94
N ILE A 8 6.77 -16.37 -5.92
CA ILE A 8 6.34 -15.16 -6.61
C ILE A 8 4.98 -15.37 -7.24
N PHE A 9 4.76 -16.50 -7.92
CA PHE A 9 3.48 -16.81 -8.55
C PHE A 9 2.33 -16.85 -7.54
N LEU A 10 2.50 -17.57 -6.41
CA LEU A 10 1.46 -17.69 -5.39
C LEU A 10 1.10 -16.33 -4.77
N PHE A 11 2.09 -15.49 -4.45
CA PHE A 11 1.82 -14.18 -3.86
C PHE A 11 1.22 -13.20 -4.87
N VAL A 12 1.66 -13.22 -6.13
CA VAL A 12 1.05 -12.42 -7.20
C VAL A 12 -0.39 -12.85 -7.44
N LEU A 13 -0.66 -14.15 -7.46
CA LEU A 13 -2.00 -14.70 -7.59
C LEU A 13 -2.90 -14.28 -6.41
N PHE A 14 -2.39 -14.39 -5.18
CA PHE A 14 -3.10 -13.93 -3.99
C PHE A 14 -3.44 -12.44 -4.07
N GLY A 15 -2.47 -11.61 -4.43
CA GLY A 15 -2.67 -10.17 -4.61
C GLY A 15 -3.71 -9.85 -5.69
N ALA A 16 -3.66 -10.53 -6.82
CA ALA A 16 -4.61 -10.36 -7.92
C ALA A 16 -6.03 -10.78 -7.54
N ILE A 17 -6.19 -11.90 -6.82
CA ILE A 17 -7.49 -12.34 -6.30
C ILE A 17 -8.06 -11.32 -5.32
N LEU A 18 -7.25 -10.83 -4.38
CA LEU A 18 -7.69 -9.85 -3.38
C LEU A 18 -8.11 -8.53 -4.05
N ASP A 19 -7.37 -8.07 -5.05
CA ASP A 19 -7.66 -6.83 -5.78
C ASP A 19 -8.93 -6.99 -6.63
N THR A 20 -9.08 -8.08 -7.38
CA THR A 20 -10.30 -8.36 -8.17
C THR A 20 -11.54 -8.55 -7.30
N ALA A 21 -11.38 -9.06 -6.07
CA ALA A 21 -12.45 -9.15 -5.08
C ALA A 21 -12.89 -7.80 -4.52
N GLY A 22 -12.15 -6.71 -4.79
CA GLY A 22 -12.47 -5.34 -4.35
C GLY A 22 -11.62 -4.84 -3.18
N GLY A 23 -10.57 -5.56 -2.79
CA GLY A 23 -9.65 -5.17 -1.72
C GLY A 23 -9.01 -3.81 -1.94
N GLY A 24 -8.57 -3.51 -3.17
CA GLY A 24 -7.98 -2.20 -3.51
C GLY A 24 -8.95 -1.05 -3.25
N LYS A 25 -10.21 -1.19 -3.66
CA LYS A 25 -11.26 -0.19 -3.39
C LYS A 25 -11.56 -0.05 -1.89
N TYR A 26 -11.54 -1.14 -1.15
CA TYR A 26 -11.70 -1.12 0.31
C TYR A 26 -10.57 -0.35 0.98
N PHE A 27 -9.31 -0.62 0.66
CA PHE A 27 -8.16 0.07 1.24
C PHE A 27 -8.13 1.56 0.87
N LEU A 28 -8.53 1.90 -0.35
CA LEU A 28 -8.66 3.28 -0.78
C LEU A 28 -9.70 4.03 0.08
N ASN A 29 -10.89 3.47 0.22
CA ASN A 29 -11.96 4.07 1.03
C ASN A 29 -11.57 4.17 2.51
N LEU A 30 -10.86 3.16 3.04
CA LEU A 30 -10.36 3.16 4.42
C LEU A 30 -9.34 4.27 4.62
N ALA A 31 -8.40 4.45 3.70
CA ALA A 31 -7.41 5.52 3.74
C ALA A 31 -8.07 6.91 3.69
N PHE A 32 -9.05 7.11 2.82
CA PHE A 32 -9.81 8.37 2.78
C PHE A 32 -10.62 8.60 4.06
N ALA A 33 -11.20 7.56 4.63
CA ALA A 33 -11.94 7.66 5.90
C ALA A 33 -11.03 8.06 7.08
N LEU A 34 -9.77 7.60 7.09
CA LEU A 34 -8.79 7.89 8.14
C LEU A 34 -8.22 9.31 8.05
N VAL A 35 -7.76 9.72 6.88
CA VAL A 35 -6.98 10.94 6.73
C VAL A 35 -7.54 11.97 5.76
N GLY A 36 -8.65 11.68 5.07
CA GLY A 36 -9.21 12.53 4.01
C GLY A 36 -9.58 13.95 4.47
N ARG A 37 -9.98 14.11 5.73
CA ARG A 37 -10.31 15.42 6.34
C ARG A 37 -9.08 16.22 6.75
N MET A 38 -7.92 15.58 6.87
CA MET A 38 -6.69 16.27 7.28
C MET A 38 -6.25 17.24 6.18
N ARG A 39 -5.47 18.25 6.56
CA ARG A 39 -4.83 19.14 5.60
C ARG A 39 -3.98 18.32 4.60
N GLY A 40 -4.22 18.49 3.30
CA GLY A 40 -3.63 17.62 2.27
C GLY A 40 -4.13 16.17 2.32
N GLY A 41 -5.33 15.96 2.88
CA GLY A 41 -5.95 14.66 3.06
C GLY A 41 -5.91 13.73 1.84
N PRO A 42 -6.25 14.21 0.63
CA PRO A 42 -6.19 13.39 -0.57
C PRO A 42 -4.81 12.80 -0.87
N ALA A 43 -3.74 13.59 -0.75
CA ALA A 43 -2.39 13.08 -0.96
C ALA A 43 -1.96 12.09 0.14
N LYS A 44 -2.34 12.36 1.38
CA LYS A 44 -2.09 11.44 2.50
C LYS A 44 -2.88 10.14 2.36
N ALA A 45 -4.13 10.23 1.90
CA ALA A 45 -4.96 9.05 1.62
C ALA A 45 -4.37 8.22 0.47
N ALA A 46 -3.87 8.86 -0.58
CA ALA A 46 -3.17 8.20 -1.67
C ALA A 46 -1.93 7.42 -1.15
N ILE A 47 -1.11 8.04 -0.29
CA ILE A 47 0.07 7.40 0.29
C ILE A 47 -0.32 6.17 1.12
N LEU A 48 -1.33 6.28 1.99
CA LEU A 48 -1.79 5.16 2.80
C LEU A 48 -2.44 4.06 1.96
N ALA A 49 -3.27 4.43 0.99
CA ALA A 49 -3.91 3.46 0.09
C ALA A 49 -2.87 2.69 -0.72
N SER A 50 -1.91 3.41 -1.33
CA SER A 50 -0.82 2.79 -2.09
C SER A 50 0.08 1.91 -1.21
N GLY A 51 0.25 2.26 0.07
CA GLY A 51 0.94 1.40 1.03
C GLY A 51 0.20 0.08 1.28
N LEU A 52 -1.09 0.18 1.55
CA LEU A 52 -1.94 -0.99 1.84
C LEU A 52 -2.15 -1.90 0.63
N THR A 53 -2.33 -1.32 -0.57
CA THR A 53 -2.46 -2.10 -1.82
C THR A 53 -1.12 -2.62 -2.31
N GLY A 54 -0.08 -1.79 -2.23
CA GLY A 54 1.28 -2.12 -2.67
C GLY A 54 1.93 -3.26 -1.90
N MET A 55 1.70 -3.32 -0.58
CA MET A 55 2.21 -4.42 0.27
C MET A 55 1.63 -5.79 -0.12
N ILE A 56 0.51 -5.81 -0.85
CA ILE A 56 -0.17 -7.03 -1.29
C ILE A 56 0.15 -7.33 -2.76
N SER A 57 0.05 -6.32 -3.64
CA SER A 57 0.28 -6.49 -5.07
C SER A 57 1.75 -6.72 -5.41
N GLY A 58 2.66 -6.17 -4.61
CA GLY A 58 4.10 -6.24 -4.83
C GLY A 58 4.59 -5.57 -6.13
N SER A 59 3.71 -4.91 -6.87
CA SER A 59 4.01 -4.26 -8.16
C SER A 59 3.71 -2.76 -8.11
N SER A 60 4.74 -1.93 -8.21
CA SER A 60 4.58 -0.48 -8.25
C SER A 60 3.79 0.00 -9.47
N VAL A 61 3.98 -0.64 -10.61
CA VAL A 61 3.28 -0.29 -11.86
C VAL A 61 1.79 -0.59 -11.73
N ALA A 62 1.44 -1.81 -11.31
CA ALA A 62 0.04 -2.19 -11.08
C ALA A 62 -0.60 -1.29 -10.03
N ASN A 63 0.10 -1.02 -8.92
CA ASN A 63 -0.40 -0.17 -7.85
C ASN A 63 -0.62 1.28 -8.33
N THR A 64 0.32 1.87 -9.08
CA THR A 64 0.16 3.23 -9.65
C THR A 64 -1.05 3.30 -10.58
N VAL A 65 -1.29 2.28 -11.39
CA VAL A 65 -2.44 2.26 -12.31
C VAL A 65 -3.76 2.09 -11.54
N THR A 66 -3.83 1.17 -10.59
CA THR A 66 -5.06 0.89 -9.85
C THR A 66 -5.45 2.01 -8.88
N THR A 67 -4.52 2.48 -8.04
CA THR A 67 -4.81 3.54 -7.08
C THR A 67 -4.79 4.92 -7.72
N GLY A 68 -3.85 5.18 -8.64
CA GLY A 68 -3.65 6.49 -9.26
C GLY A 68 -4.82 6.95 -10.13
N THR A 69 -5.58 6.03 -10.74
CA THR A 69 -6.80 6.38 -11.48
C THR A 69 -7.84 7.09 -10.62
N PHE A 70 -7.86 6.82 -9.32
CA PHE A 70 -8.77 7.45 -8.36
C PHE A 70 -8.11 8.59 -7.60
N THR A 71 -6.89 8.39 -7.12
CA THR A 71 -6.23 9.33 -6.20
C THR A 71 -5.73 10.57 -6.90
N ILE A 72 -5.15 10.46 -8.11
CA ILE A 72 -4.63 11.60 -8.86
C ILE A 72 -5.72 12.63 -9.20
N PRO A 73 -6.91 12.25 -9.73
CA PRO A 73 -8.00 13.20 -9.95
C PRO A 73 -8.45 13.92 -8.68
N ILE A 74 -8.54 13.21 -7.54
CA ILE A 74 -8.97 13.81 -6.27
C ILE A 74 -7.90 14.78 -5.74
N MET A 75 -6.61 14.42 -5.81
CA MET A 75 -5.51 15.32 -5.45
C MET A 75 -5.52 16.60 -6.29
N LYS A 76 -5.75 16.49 -7.60
CA LYS A 76 -5.86 17.63 -8.51
C LYS A 76 -7.07 18.51 -8.19
N LYS A 77 -8.23 17.89 -7.91
CA LYS A 77 -9.46 18.60 -7.52
C LYS A 77 -9.27 19.47 -6.28
N THR A 78 -8.41 19.03 -5.34
CA THR A 78 -8.13 19.78 -4.10
C THR A 78 -7.00 20.80 -4.23
N GLY A 79 -6.45 21.01 -5.43
CA GLY A 79 -5.48 22.05 -5.73
C GLY A 79 -4.02 21.59 -5.79
N LEU A 80 -3.76 20.28 -5.72
CA LEU A 80 -2.40 19.78 -5.92
C LEU A 80 -2.06 19.80 -7.44
N PRO A 81 -0.92 20.39 -7.84
CA PRO A 81 -0.49 20.38 -9.24
C PRO A 81 -0.36 18.97 -9.80
N ALA A 82 -0.74 18.75 -11.06
CA ALA A 82 -0.77 17.42 -11.68
C ALA A 82 0.57 16.66 -11.57
N ILE A 83 1.69 17.37 -11.77
CA ILE A 83 3.04 16.80 -11.65
C ILE A 83 3.28 16.30 -10.22
N LYS A 84 2.89 17.05 -9.19
CA LYS A 84 3.05 16.67 -7.79
C LYS A 84 2.12 15.53 -7.40
N ALA A 85 0.89 15.53 -7.90
CA ALA A 85 -0.06 14.44 -7.68
C ALA A 85 0.48 13.12 -8.26
N GLY A 86 1.01 13.15 -9.50
CA GLY A 86 1.67 11.98 -10.10
C GLY A 86 2.91 11.55 -9.32
N ALA A 87 3.74 12.50 -8.89
CA ALA A 87 4.95 12.20 -8.12
C ALA A 87 4.64 11.53 -6.76
N VAL A 88 3.62 12.01 -6.04
CA VAL A 88 3.17 11.40 -4.77
C VAL A 88 2.69 9.98 -5.01
N GLU A 89 1.87 9.77 -6.04
CA GLU A 89 1.33 8.44 -6.37
C GLU A 89 2.43 7.45 -6.74
N VAL A 90 3.33 7.83 -7.63
CA VAL A 90 4.45 6.97 -8.05
C VAL A 90 5.37 6.65 -6.87
N ALA A 91 5.74 7.66 -6.08
CA ALA A 91 6.61 7.45 -4.92
C ALA A 91 5.96 6.52 -3.89
N ALA A 92 4.67 6.70 -3.60
CA ALA A 92 3.93 5.82 -2.68
C ALA A 92 3.83 4.39 -3.21
N SER A 93 3.59 4.23 -4.51
CA SER A 93 3.50 2.91 -5.16
C SER A 93 4.84 2.18 -5.19
N VAL A 94 5.94 2.89 -5.44
CA VAL A 94 7.29 2.30 -5.38
C VAL A 94 7.63 1.87 -3.95
N ASN A 95 7.31 2.69 -2.95
CA ASN A 95 7.49 2.32 -1.56
C ASN A 95 6.65 1.11 -1.14
N GLY A 96 5.50 0.88 -1.79
CA GLY A 96 4.67 -0.30 -1.57
C GLY A 96 5.39 -1.63 -1.82
N GLN A 97 6.34 -1.67 -2.76
CA GLN A 97 7.13 -2.88 -3.05
C GLN A 97 8.06 -3.33 -1.91
N ILE A 98 8.46 -2.41 -1.05
CA ILE A 98 9.29 -2.71 0.11
C ILE A 98 8.48 -2.86 1.41
N MET A 99 7.16 -2.62 1.34
CA MET A 99 6.28 -2.73 2.51
C MET A 99 5.90 -4.19 2.76
N PRO A 100 6.25 -4.74 3.94
CA PRO A 100 5.77 -6.06 4.35
C PRO A 100 4.23 -6.13 4.44
N PRO A 101 3.63 -7.34 4.32
CA PRO A 101 4.26 -8.65 4.43
C PRO A 101 4.70 -9.30 3.11
N ILE A 102 4.08 -8.97 1.96
CA ILE A 102 4.33 -9.70 0.72
C ILE A 102 5.50 -9.09 -0.05
N MET A 103 5.59 -7.76 -0.09
CA MET A 103 6.66 -7.04 -0.78
C MET A 103 6.66 -7.31 -2.31
N GLY A 104 7.64 -6.78 -3.03
CA GLY A 104 7.83 -7.07 -4.44
C GLY A 104 8.70 -8.31 -4.69
N ALA A 105 8.71 -8.77 -5.94
CA ALA A 105 9.50 -9.93 -6.38
C ALA A 105 11.00 -9.84 -6.00
N ALA A 106 11.55 -8.63 -5.93
CA ALA A 106 12.93 -8.39 -5.53
C ALA A 106 13.28 -8.95 -4.14
N ALA A 107 12.32 -8.96 -3.21
CA ALA A 107 12.56 -9.49 -1.86
C ALA A 107 12.77 -11.00 -1.85
N PHE A 108 12.07 -11.74 -2.72
CA PHE A 108 12.25 -13.18 -2.88
C PHE A 108 13.60 -13.51 -3.53
N VAL A 109 13.96 -12.75 -4.58
CA VAL A 109 15.26 -12.88 -5.24
C VAL A 109 16.40 -12.58 -4.27
N MET A 110 16.25 -11.54 -3.43
CA MET A 110 17.23 -11.20 -2.41
C MET A 110 17.40 -12.32 -1.39
N ALA A 111 16.31 -12.91 -0.89
CA ALA A 111 16.37 -14.03 0.03
C ALA A 111 17.10 -15.24 -0.57
N GLU A 112 16.86 -15.55 -1.84
CA GLU A 112 17.50 -16.64 -2.55
C GLU A 112 19.00 -16.38 -2.79
N LEU A 113 19.37 -15.18 -3.26
CA LEU A 113 20.78 -14.82 -3.53
C LEU A 113 21.63 -14.80 -2.27
N LEU A 114 21.06 -14.35 -1.15
CA LEU A 114 21.76 -14.29 0.14
C LEU A 114 21.70 -15.60 0.92
N GLY A 115 20.89 -16.58 0.50
CA GLY A 115 20.70 -17.83 1.21
C GLY A 115 20.07 -17.66 2.59
N ILE A 116 19.26 -16.61 2.80
CA ILE A 116 18.60 -16.31 4.08
C ILE A 116 17.08 -16.57 3.99
N PRO A 117 16.41 -16.89 5.11
CA PRO A 117 14.95 -17.02 5.12
C PRO A 117 14.27 -15.74 4.68
N TYR A 118 13.19 -15.86 3.90
CA TYR A 118 12.38 -14.71 3.45
C TYR A 118 11.90 -13.83 4.62
N PHE A 119 11.55 -14.47 5.76
CA PHE A 119 11.17 -13.77 6.98
C PHE A 119 12.25 -12.78 7.46
N THR A 120 13.54 -13.11 7.31
CA THR A 120 14.65 -12.23 7.66
C THR A 120 14.65 -10.98 6.79
N VAL A 121 14.37 -11.12 5.50
CA VAL A 121 14.24 -9.97 4.58
C VAL A 121 13.06 -9.09 5.00
N VAL A 122 11.90 -9.69 5.27
CA VAL A 122 10.67 -8.98 5.71
C VAL A 122 10.91 -8.15 6.96
N THR A 123 11.54 -8.73 7.98
CA THR A 123 11.80 -8.03 9.26
C THR A 123 12.78 -6.86 9.10
N HIS A 124 13.81 -7.02 8.28
CA HIS A 124 14.78 -5.95 8.03
C HIS A 124 14.22 -4.86 7.10
N ALA A 125 13.34 -5.19 6.16
CA ALA A 125 12.69 -4.23 5.28
C ALA A 125 11.63 -3.38 5.99
N PHE A 126 11.06 -3.83 7.10
CA PHE A 126 9.98 -3.15 7.79
C PHE A 126 10.36 -1.73 8.22
N LEU A 127 11.51 -1.56 8.87
CA LEU A 127 11.95 -0.26 9.36
C LEU A 127 12.22 0.74 8.23
N PRO A 128 13.01 0.43 7.19
CA PRO A 128 13.17 1.30 6.02
C PRO A 128 11.85 1.67 5.33
N ALA A 129 10.93 0.72 5.19
CA ALA A 129 9.62 0.96 4.60
C ALA A 129 8.82 1.98 5.42
N VAL A 130 8.72 1.79 6.72
CA VAL A 130 8.00 2.71 7.62
C VAL A 130 8.61 4.11 7.59
N ILE A 131 9.94 4.23 7.66
CA ILE A 131 10.63 5.54 7.58
C ILE A 131 10.32 6.22 6.25
N SER A 132 10.37 5.49 5.14
CA SER A 132 10.09 6.03 3.80
C SER A 132 8.65 6.53 3.69
N TYR A 133 7.66 5.78 4.21
CA TYR A 133 6.26 6.24 4.23
C TYR A 133 6.05 7.45 5.14
N ILE A 134 6.68 7.51 6.32
CA ILE A 134 6.63 8.67 7.21
C ILE A 134 7.22 9.89 6.50
N ALA A 135 8.37 9.75 5.85
CA ALA A 135 9.01 10.82 5.12
C ALA A 135 8.11 11.35 3.99
N LEU A 136 7.54 10.45 3.18
CA LEU A 136 6.64 10.82 2.09
C LEU A 136 5.38 11.50 2.60
N PHE A 137 4.81 11.00 3.69
CA PHE A 137 3.64 11.58 4.35
C PHE A 137 3.94 13.00 4.88
N TYR A 138 5.11 13.19 5.46
CA TYR A 138 5.56 14.49 5.97
C TYR A 138 5.85 15.48 4.85
N ILE A 139 6.57 15.07 3.81
CA ILE A 139 6.82 15.91 2.61
C ILE A 139 5.49 16.35 1.97
N SER A 140 4.55 15.41 1.81
CA SER A 140 3.22 15.70 1.29
C SER A 140 2.44 16.67 2.18
N HIS A 141 2.62 16.59 3.52
CA HIS A 141 2.03 17.53 4.46
C HIS A 141 2.60 18.95 4.29
N LEU A 142 3.93 19.09 4.24
CA LEU A 142 4.60 20.38 4.02
C LEU A 142 4.19 21.02 2.70
N GLU A 143 4.13 20.23 1.63
CA GLU A 143 3.69 20.71 0.33
C GLU A 143 2.23 21.20 0.36
N SER A 144 1.37 20.49 1.09
CA SER A 144 -0.03 20.89 1.27
C SER A 144 -0.16 22.19 2.10
N LEU A 145 0.75 22.41 3.06
CA LEU A 145 0.83 23.68 3.81
C LEU A 145 1.22 24.81 2.87
N LYS A 146 2.27 24.61 2.08
CA LYS A 146 2.80 25.62 1.13
C LYS A 146 1.75 26.03 0.10
N LEU A 147 0.96 25.10 -0.39
CA LEU A 147 -0.09 25.34 -1.38
C LEU A 147 -1.45 25.68 -0.75
N ASN A 148 -1.52 25.81 0.58
CA ASN A 148 -2.75 26.06 1.32
C ASN A 148 -3.90 25.10 1.00
N ILE A 149 -3.57 23.84 0.72
CA ILE A 149 -4.54 22.78 0.42
C ILE A 149 -5.27 22.38 1.69
N LYS A 150 -6.59 22.41 1.65
CA LYS A 150 -7.46 21.92 2.73
C LYS A 150 -7.72 20.43 2.59
N GLY A 151 -8.30 19.82 3.64
CA GLY A 151 -8.86 18.46 3.55
C GLY A 151 -10.16 18.42 2.75
N LEU A 152 -10.63 17.21 2.49
CA LEU A 152 -11.93 17.00 1.88
C LEU A 152 -13.07 17.42 2.84
N PRO A 153 -14.16 17.97 2.31
CA PRO A 153 -15.36 18.23 3.11
C PRO A 153 -15.92 16.92 3.65
N GLU A 154 -16.59 16.99 4.81
CA GLU A 154 -17.13 15.82 5.53
C GLU A 154 -18.01 14.93 4.65
N LYS A 155 -18.78 15.54 3.76
CA LYS A 155 -19.70 14.84 2.86
C LYS A 155 -18.99 13.97 1.81
N GLU A 156 -17.73 14.26 1.49
CA GLU A 156 -16.94 13.53 0.50
C GLU A 156 -16.06 12.44 1.15
N VAL A 157 -16.00 12.39 2.49
CA VAL A 157 -15.19 11.41 3.22
C VAL A 157 -16.06 10.23 3.66
N PRO A 158 -15.67 8.98 3.33
CA PRO A 158 -16.39 7.79 3.76
C PRO A 158 -16.49 7.69 5.29
N ASN A 159 -17.57 7.16 5.81
CA ASN A 159 -17.73 6.91 7.24
C ASN A 159 -16.78 5.80 7.69
N LEU A 160 -15.86 6.10 8.61
CA LEU A 160 -14.81 5.17 9.04
C LEU A 160 -15.38 3.85 9.57
N LYS A 161 -16.37 3.89 10.46
CA LYS A 161 -16.96 2.67 11.04
C LYS A 161 -17.61 1.81 9.96
N LYS A 162 -18.45 2.42 9.12
CA LYS A 162 -19.14 1.70 8.04
C LYS A 162 -18.14 1.10 7.04
N THR A 163 -17.10 1.85 6.67
CA THR A 163 -16.06 1.38 5.75
C THR A 163 -15.26 0.24 6.37
N PHE A 164 -14.82 0.39 7.61
CA PHE A 164 -14.00 -0.62 8.30
C PHE A 164 -14.75 -1.95 8.43
N PHE A 165 -15.97 -1.93 8.98
CA PHE A 165 -16.76 -3.16 9.16
C PHE A 165 -17.27 -3.74 7.84
N GLY A 166 -17.54 -2.90 6.83
CA GLY A 166 -18.00 -3.35 5.52
C GLY A 166 -16.97 -4.16 4.72
N GLY A 167 -15.67 -4.04 5.04
CA GLY A 167 -14.60 -4.73 4.34
C GLY A 167 -13.63 -5.49 5.23
N ILE A 168 -13.99 -5.74 6.49
CA ILE A 168 -13.10 -6.44 7.45
C ILE A 168 -12.66 -7.82 6.95
N HIS A 169 -13.47 -8.47 6.11
CA HIS A 169 -13.16 -9.76 5.50
C HIS A 169 -11.91 -9.70 4.60
N PHE A 170 -11.54 -8.53 4.04
CA PHE A 170 -10.30 -8.36 3.30
C PHE A 170 -9.05 -8.37 4.18
N LEU A 171 -9.19 -8.05 5.46
CA LEU A 171 -8.08 -8.09 6.42
C LEU A 171 -7.79 -9.51 6.91
N ILE A 172 -8.79 -10.39 6.91
CA ILE A 172 -8.66 -11.77 7.42
C ILE A 172 -7.56 -12.55 6.70
N PRO A 173 -7.54 -12.64 5.35
CA PRO A 173 -6.48 -13.36 4.63
C PRO A 173 -5.09 -12.77 4.89
N ILE A 174 -4.99 -11.45 5.04
CA ILE A 174 -3.72 -10.76 5.32
C ILE A 174 -3.22 -11.14 6.73
N PHE A 175 -4.10 -11.12 7.73
CA PHE A 175 -3.75 -11.52 9.08
C PHE A 175 -3.36 -13.00 9.18
N ILE A 176 -4.08 -13.89 8.47
CA ILE A 176 -3.73 -15.31 8.39
C ILE A 176 -2.34 -15.46 7.77
N LEU A 177 -2.06 -14.77 6.66
CA LEU A 177 -0.78 -14.82 5.99
C LEU A 177 0.35 -14.32 6.91
N ILE A 178 0.15 -13.18 7.57
CA ILE A 178 1.12 -12.66 8.54
C ILE A 178 1.35 -13.66 9.67
N TYR A 179 0.30 -14.26 10.22
CA TYR A 179 0.40 -15.25 11.28
C TYR A 179 1.21 -16.48 10.83
N LEU A 180 0.92 -17.02 9.65
CA LEU A 180 1.63 -18.18 9.10
C LEU A 180 3.11 -17.87 8.85
N LEU A 181 3.42 -16.70 8.29
CA LEU A 181 4.79 -16.29 8.02
C LEU A 181 5.60 -16.01 9.31
N LEU A 182 4.98 -15.34 10.31
CA LEU A 182 5.68 -14.89 11.51
C LEU A 182 5.81 -15.97 12.57
N PHE A 183 4.73 -16.72 12.83
CA PHE A 183 4.68 -17.66 13.97
C PHE A 183 4.97 -19.09 13.56
N GLN A 184 4.47 -19.55 12.44
CA GLN A 184 4.67 -20.93 12.01
C GLN A 184 5.92 -21.12 11.15
N ARG A 185 6.54 -20.01 10.70
CA ARG A 185 7.69 -20.04 9.79
C ARG A 185 7.47 -20.92 8.55
N TRP A 186 6.20 -21.05 8.17
CA TRP A 186 5.85 -21.81 6.97
C TRP A 186 6.46 -21.15 5.75
N THR A 187 6.95 -21.99 4.85
CA THR A 187 7.31 -21.54 3.52
C THR A 187 6.04 -21.50 2.68
N ALA A 188 5.97 -20.65 1.66
CA ALA A 188 4.78 -20.58 0.80
C ALA A 188 4.51 -21.91 0.02
N ALA A 189 5.37 -22.91 0.16
CA ALA A 189 5.26 -24.25 -0.43
C ALA A 189 4.78 -25.31 0.58
N SER A 190 4.52 -24.95 1.82
CA SER A 190 3.87 -25.81 2.81
C SER A 190 2.40 -25.43 2.87
#